data_3fa66a6f1e94b976dcb2a77183f732ba
#
_entry.id   3fa66a6f1e94b976dcb2a77183f732ba
#
_cell.length_a   1.000
_cell.length_b   1.000
_cell.length_c   1.000
_cell.angle_alpha   90.00
_cell.angle_beta   90.00
_cell.angle_gamma   90.00
#
_symmetry.space_group_name_H-M   'P 1'
#
loop_
_entity.id
_entity.type
_entity.pdbx_description
1 polymer ?
#
loop_
_entity_poly.entity_id
_entity_poly.type
_entity_poly.pdbx_seq_one_letter_code
_entity_poly.pdbx_strand_id
1 'polypeptide(L)'
;EELRIISPVIKNLNKKGFNLIGPIPADTAFVPKHIKEADCFLAMFHDQGLAAFKALSFGEGVNITLGLPIIRTSVDHGTAYNLVGSKEIEPTSFYQAISMAIKLSK
;
A
#
# COMPACT_ATOMS: atom_id res chain seq x y z
N GLU A 1 14.41 -17.06 0.91
CA GLU A 1 14.75 -15.65 1.13
C GLU A 1 14.55 -15.22 2.58
N GLU A 2 13.46 -15.66 3.25
CA GLU A 2 13.09 -15.20 4.59
C GLU A 2 14.19 -15.43 5.63
N LEU A 3 14.76 -16.62 5.71
CA LEU A 3 15.81 -16.96 6.70
C LEU A 3 17.16 -16.36 6.36
N ARG A 4 17.49 -16.23 5.06
CA ARG A 4 18.83 -15.81 4.64
C ARG A 4 18.95 -14.31 4.40
N ILE A 5 17.86 -13.62 4.07
CA ILE A 5 17.85 -12.21 3.69
C ILE A 5 16.97 -11.40 4.63
N ILE A 6 15.67 -11.68 4.69
CA ILE A 6 14.68 -10.81 5.36
C ILE A 6 14.92 -10.80 6.89
N SER A 7 14.99 -11.96 7.52
CA SER A 7 15.18 -12.04 8.98
C SER A 7 16.48 -11.39 9.47
N PRO A 8 17.64 -11.57 8.81
CA PRO A 8 18.86 -10.84 9.17
C PRO A 8 18.74 -9.32 9.00
N VAL A 9 18.07 -8.86 7.95
CA VAL A 9 17.83 -7.41 7.71
C VAL A 9 16.96 -6.84 8.82
N ILE A 10 15.84 -7.47 9.16
CA ILE A 10 14.96 -7.05 10.26
C ILE A 10 15.75 -6.95 11.58
N LYS A 11 16.52 -7.99 11.92
CA LYS A 11 17.37 -7.97 13.13
C LYS A 11 18.36 -6.80 13.13
N ASN A 12 19.01 -6.52 12.00
CA ASN A 12 19.96 -5.45 11.89
C ASN A 12 19.30 -4.06 12.02
N LEU A 13 18.16 -3.86 11.37
CA LEU A 13 17.43 -2.61 11.45
C LEU A 13 16.83 -2.36 12.83
N ASN A 14 16.32 -3.39 13.50
CA ASN A 14 15.85 -3.27 14.87
C ASN A 14 16.97 -2.86 15.84
N LYS A 15 18.20 -3.34 15.65
CA LYS A 15 19.39 -2.86 16.41
C LYS A 15 19.70 -1.38 16.16
N LYS A 16 19.29 -0.83 15.05
CA LYS A 16 19.45 0.60 14.69
C LYS A 16 18.28 1.48 15.15
N GLY A 17 17.33 0.93 15.90
CA GLY A 17 16.20 1.67 16.48
C GLY A 17 14.91 1.65 15.65
N PHE A 18 14.85 0.88 14.56
CA PHE A 18 13.58 0.63 13.86
C PHE A 18 12.74 -0.38 14.65
N ASN A 19 11.44 -0.26 14.58
CA ASN A 19 10.50 -1.22 15.19
C ASN A 19 9.85 -2.06 14.08
N LEU A 20 10.56 -3.10 13.62
CA LEU A 20 10.10 -3.98 12.55
C LEU A 20 9.63 -5.31 13.12
N ILE A 21 8.43 -5.70 12.74
CA ILE A 21 7.81 -6.98 13.10
C ILE A 21 7.77 -7.86 11.84
N GLY A 22 8.31 -9.04 11.89
CA GLY A 22 8.28 -9.97 10.75
C GLY A 22 9.48 -10.93 10.69
N PRO A 23 9.58 -11.73 9.62
CA PRO A 23 8.59 -11.83 8.54
C PRO A 23 7.26 -12.43 9.02
N ILE A 24 6.16 -11.97 8.50
CA ILE A 24 4.80 -12.45 8.81
C ILE A 24 4.24 -13.08 7.53
N PRO A 25 3.58 -14.26 7.61
CA PRO A 25 2.89 -14.84 6.46
C PRO A 25 1.80 -13.90 5.93
N ALA A 26 1.69 -13.77 4.60
CA ALA A 26 0.78 -12.81 3.97
C ALA A 26 -0.69 -13.06 4.30
N ASP A 27 -1.09 -14.32 4.47
CA ASP A 27 -2.46 -14.74 4.82
C ASP A 27 -2.89 -14.31 6.23
N THR A 28 -1.95 -14.09 7.13
CA THR A 28 -2.21 -13.66 8.52
C THR A 28 -1.74 -12.25 8.81
N ALA A 29 -1.08 -11.58 7.87
CA ALA A 29 -0.52 -10.24 8.09
C ALA A 29 -1.59 -9.19 8.40
N PHE A 30 -2.75 -9.27 7.74
CA PHE A 30 -3.78 -8.23 7.79
C PHE A 30 -4.93 -8.53 8.77
N VAL A 31 -4.67 -9.33 9.79
CA VAL A 31 -5.67 -9.52 10.86
C VAL A 31 -5.83 -8.24 11.70
N PRO A 32 -7.01 -8.01 12.32
CA PRO A 32 -7.28 -6.76 13.05
C PRO A 32 -6.25 -6.40 14.11
N LYS A 33 -5.61 -7.38 14.71
CA LYS A 33 -4.53 -7.17 15.69
C LYS A 33 -3.35 -6.46 15.05
N HIS A 34 -2.83 -6.99 13.96
CA HIS A 34 -1.65 -6.42 13.27
C HIS A 34 -1.96 -5.06 12.65
N ILE A 35 -3.18 -4.88 12.09
CA ILE A 35 -3.61 -3.58 11.55
C ILE A 35 -3.62 -2.49 12.62
N LYS A 36 -3.94 -2.81 13.87
CA LYS A 36 -3.93 -1.84 14.99
C LYS A 36 -2.53 -1.57 15.53
N GLU A 37 -1.61 -2.51 15.41
CA GLU A 37 -0.26 -2.44 15.99
C GLU A 37 0.77 -1.83 15.02
N ALA A 38 0.52 -1.86 13.71
CA ALA A 38 1.47 -1.44 12.69
C ALA A 38 1.08 -0.09 12.06
N ASP A 39 2.06 0.77 11.86
CA ASP A 39 1.88 2.02 11.11
C ASP A 39 1.82 1.77 9.60
N CYS A 40 2.51 0.73 9.11
CA CYS A 40 2.50 0.34 7.71
C CYS A 40 2.86 -1.15 7.53
N PHE A 41 2.53 -1.69 6.36
CA PHE A 41 2.90 -3.03 5.94
C PHE A 41 3.81 -2.97 4.72
N LEU A 42 4.94 -3.66 4.79
CA LEU A 42 5.87 -3.80 3.68
C LEU A 42 5.69 -5.18 3.04
N ALA A 43 5.07 -5.22 1.88
CA ALA A 43 4.94 -6.44 1.08
C ALA A 43 6.12 -6.56 0.11
N MET A 44 6.74 -7.75 0.04
CA MET A 44 7.86 -8.01 -0.87
C MET A 44 7.37 -8.24 -2.30
N PHE A 45 6.15 -8.73 -2.47
CA PHE A 45 5.53 -9.00 -3.76
C PHE A 45 4.15 -8.36 -3.82
N HIS A 46 3.78 -7.92 -5.02
CA HIS A 46 2.52 -7.28 -5.34
C HIS A 46 1.30 -8.00 -4.73
N ASP A 47 1.18 -9.29 -4.94
CA ASP A 47 0.00 -10.06 -4.53
C ASP A 47 -0.10 -10.30 -3.02
N GLN A 48 1.01 -10.13 -2.28
CA GLN A 48 1.00 -10.26 -0.82
C GLN A 48 0.21 -9.13 -0.13
N GLY A 49 0.15 -7.96 -0.73
CA GLY A 49 -0.49 -6.78 -0.14
C GLY A 49 -1.73 -6.30 -0.89
N LEU A 50 -1.75 -6.43 -2.22
CA LEU A 50 -2.76 -5.75 -3.04
C LEU A 50 -4.18 -6.24 -2.80
N ALA A 51 -4.39 -7.54 -2.62
CA ALA A 51 -5.73 -8.08 -2.35
C ALA A 51 -6.32 -7.55 -1.03
N ALA A 52 -5.51 -7.57 0.03
CA ALA A 52 -5.90 -7.01 1.32
C ALA A 52 -6.12 -5.49 1.25
N PHE A 53 -5.21 -4.77 0.58
CA PHE A 53 -5.35 -3.33 0.36
C PHE A 53 -6.68 -2.99 -0.32
N LYS A 54 -7.01 -3.65 -1.43
CA LYS A 54 -8.28 -3.39 -2.15
C LYS A 54 -9.52 -3.73 -1.31
N ALA A 55 -9.45 -4.80 -0.54
CA ALA A 55 -10.56 -5.18 0.35
C ALA A 55 -10.75 -4.18 1.50
N LEU A 56 -9.69 -3.58 2.01
CA LEU A 56 -9.74 -2.64 3.13
C LEU A 56 -9.97 -1.19 2.68
N SER A 57 -9.52 -0.80 1.50
CA SER A 57 -9.65 0.57 0.99
C SER A 57 -11.02 0.90 0.40
N PHE A 58 -11.84 -0.12 0.08
CA PHE A 58 -13.19 0.05 -0.48
C PHE A 58 -13.27 1.03 -1.67
N GLY A 59 -12.25 1.04 -2.54
CA GLY A 59 -12.18 1.94 -3.69
C GLY A 59 -11.62 3.35 -3.40
N GLU A 60 -11.27 3.66 -2.17
CA GLU A 60 -10.64 4.94 -1.79
C GLU A 60 -9.11 4.90 -1.83
N GLY A 61 -8.54 3.80 -2.29
CA GLY A 61 -7.10 3.61 -2.36
C GLY A 61 -6.40 4.61 -3.29
N VAL A 62 -5.21 5.05 -2.88
CA VAL A 62 -4.35 5.95 -3.66
C VAL A 62 -2.99 5.31 -3.84
N ASN A 63 -2.51 5.27 -5.05
CA ASN A 63 -1.14 4.87 -5.35
C ASN A 63 -0.22 6.10 -5.26
N ILE A 64 0.83 6.00 -4.44
CA ILE A 64 1.85 7.05 -4.28
C ILE A 64 3.20 6.46 -4.66
N THR A 65 3.89 7.07 -5.62
CA THR A 65 5.25 6.66 -5.97
C THR A 65 6.26 7.42 -5.14
N LEU A 66 7.02 6.72 -4.32
CA LEU A 66 8.06 7.29 -3.49
C LEU A 66 9.41 7.33 -4.21
N GLY A 67 10.31 8.22 -3.74
CA GLY A 67 11.68 8.33 -4.27
C GLY A 67 11.81 9.13 -5.57
N LEU A 68 10.77 9.81 -6.02
CA LEU A 68 10.81 10.74 -7.15
C LEU A 68 11.05 12.18 -6.67
N PRO A 69 11.67 13.05 -7.50
CA PRO A 69 11.80 14.48 -7.19
C PRO A 69 10.49 15.26 -7.39
N ILE A 70 9.42 14.58 -7.67
CA ILE A 70 8.07 15.11 -7.84
C ILE A 70 7.07 14.32 -7.02
N ILE A 71 5.94 14.92 -6.67
CA ILE A 71 4.81 14.22 -6.07
C ILE A 71 4.04 13.51 -7.19
N ARG A 72 3.92 12.19 -7.10
CA ARG A 72 3.16 11.38 -8.02
C ARG A 72 2.13 10.55 -7.27
N THR A 73 0.88 10.88 -7.46
CA THR A 73 -0.27 10.11 -7.00
C THR A 73 -1.07 9.59 -8.20
N SER A 74 -1.71 8.46 -8.06
CA SER A 74 -2.61 7.92 -9.08
C SER A 74 -3.71 7.07 -8.44
N VAL A 75 -4.74 6.78 -9.22
CA VAL A 75 -5.80 5.84 -8.85
C VAL A 75 -5.22 4.43 -8.65
N ASP A 76 -5.92 3.59 -7.91
CA ASP A 76 -5.54 2.21 -7.61
C ASP A 76 -6.14 1.17 -8.58
N HIS A 77 -6.92 1.63 -9.57
CA HIS A 77 -7.54 0.77 -10.58
C HIS A 77 -6.84 0.85 -11.94
N GLY A 78 -7.08 -0.16 -12.79
CA GLY A 78 -6.59 -0.20 -14.16
C GLY A 78 -7.38 0.69 -15.12
N THR A 79 -7.11 0.53 -16.40
CA THR A 79 -7.67 1.35 -17.50
C THR A 79 -9.17 1.24 -17.70
N ALA A 80 -9.81 0.19 -17.16
CA ALA A 80 -11.28 0.00 -17.15
C ALA A 80 -11.94 0.23 -18.53
N TYR A 81 -11.36 -0.34 -19.60
CA TYR A 81 -11.87 -0.17 -20.98
C TYR A 81 -13.35 -0.53 -21.15
N ASN A 82 -13.86 -1.45 -20.34
CA ASN A 82 -15.27 -1.83 -20.32
C ASN A 82 -16.21 -0.73 -19.86
N LEU A 83 -15.70 0.32 -19.23
CA LEU A 83 -16.49 1.47 -18.75
C LEU A 83 -16.48 2.64 -19.74
N VAL A 84 -15.78 2.55 -20.87
CA VAL A 84 -15.75 3.62 -21.87
C VAL A 84 -17.17 3.89 -22.40
N GLY A 85 -17.63 5.16 -22.25
CA GLY A 85 -18.98 5.55 -22.61
C GLY A 85 -20.08 5.19 -21.60
N SER A 86 -19.75 4.50 -20.51
CA SER A 86 -20.69 4.24 -19.41
C SER A 86 -20.95 5.50 -18.59
N LYS A 87 -22.16 5.62 -18.05
CA LYS A 87 -22.53 6.62 -17.05
C LYS A 87 -22.26 6.15 -15.61
N GLU A 88 -21.85 4.89 -15.43
CA GLU A 88 -21.63 4.24 -14.14
C GLU A 88 -20.15 4.31 -13.71
N ILE A 89 -19.47 5.41 -14.04
CA ILE A 89 -18.07 5.62 -13.64
C ILE A 89 -18.05 6.19 -12.22
N GLU A 90 -17.38 5.48 -11.33
CA GLU A 90 -17.16 5.91 -9.95
C GLU A 90 -15.82 6.65 -9.84
N PRO A 91 -15.81 7.99 -9.62
CA PRO A 91 -14.59 8.80 -9.66
C PRO A 91 -13.89 8.94 -8.30
N THR A 92 -14.33 8.27 -7.25
CA THR A 92 -13.85 8.47 -5.87
C THR A 92 -12.35 8.31 -5.76
N SER A 93 -11.75 7.26 -6.33
CA SER A 93 -10.31 7.04 -6.29
C SER A 93 -9.52 8.18 -6.97
N PHE A 94 -10.07 8.79 -8.03
CA PHE A 94 -9.46 9.93 -8.70
C PHE A 94 -9.46 11.19 -7.82
N TYR A 95 -10.57 11.50 -7.16
CA TYR A 95 -10.65 12.59 -6.20
C TYR A 95 -9.71 12.40 -5.01
N GLN A 96 -9.60 11.19 -4.50
CA GLN A 96 -8.67 10.86 -3.43
C GLN A 96 -7.21 11.05 -3.85
N ALA A 97 -6.86 10.66 -5.08
CA ALA A 97 -5.51 10.88 -5.62
C ALA A 97 -5.16 12.36 -5.72
N ILE A 98 -6.07 13.21 -6.20
CA ILE A 98 -5.88 14.67 -6.25
C ILE A 98 -5.75 15.25 -4.84
N SER A 99 -6.63 14.88 -3.93
CA SER A 99 -6.61 15.35 -2.54
C SER A 99 -5.29 15.00 -1.84
N MET A 100 -4.79 13.80 -2.08
CA MET A 100 -3.50 13.35 -1.56
C MET A 100 -2.34 14.15 -2.14
N ALA A 101 -2.34 14.43 -3.45
CA ALA A 101 -1.33 15.27 -4.09
C ALA A 101 -1.28 16.67 -3.46
N ILE A 102 -2.44 17.29 -3.21
CA ILE A 102 -2.54 18.60 -2.55
C ILE A 102 -1.99 18.54 -1.11
N LYS A 103 -2.28 17.49 -0.35
CA LYS A 103 -1.73 17.32 1.00
C LYS A 103 -0.21 17.21 1.01
N LEU A 104 0.35 16.47 0.06
CA LEU A 104 1.79 16.24 -0.02
C LEU A 104 2.56 17.45 -0.57
N SER A 105 1.89 18.40 -1.22
CA SER A 105 2.49 19.61 -1.79
C SER A 105 2.63 20.77 -0.78
N LYS A 106 2.12 20.61 0.42
CA LYS A 106 2.22 21.61 1.51
C LYS A 106 3.41 21.33 2.40
#